data_75bea46230a3277ba41149260b3bc14a
#
_entry.id   75bea46230a3277ba41149260b3bc14a
#
_cell.length_a   1.000
_cell.length_b   1.000
_cell.length_c   1.000
_cell.angle_alpha   90.00
_cell.angle_beta   90.00
_cell.angle_gamma   90.00
#
_symmetry.space_group_name_H-M   'P 1'
#
loop_
_entity.id
_entity.type
_entity.pdbx_description
1 polymer ?
#
loop_
_entity_poly.entity_id
_entity_poly.type
_entity_poly.pdbx_seq_one_letter_code
_entity_poly.pdbx_strand_id
1 'polypeptide(L)'
;MKTYMAAQVAGMVGVPYRTLMDWVAHELLNPLNARSGQRIQTAWRPKDVREASVLANLRRAGFSLQNIKRACASWEKRGMPDGDFVVFRIGKGKLDDVMMFCDEDEARRQLGSPGRLVMRVWSADKGDAEEAA
;
A
#
# COMPACT_ATOMS: atom_id res chain seq x y z
N MET A 1 8.62 17.02 6.45
CA MET A 1 7.97 15.71 6.18
C MET A 1 9.04 14.68 5.90
N LYS A 2 8.94 13.54 6.57
CA LYS A 2 9.88 12.43 6.37
C LYS A 2 9.59 11.74 5.04
N THR A 3 10.64 11.49 4.26
CA THR A 3 10.55 10.70 3.03
C THR A 3 11.55 9.55 3.10
N TYR A 4 11.32 8.55 2.27
CA TYR A 4 12.14 7.34 2.22
C TYR A 4 12.67 7.14 0.81
N MET A 5 13.80 6.46 0.70
CA MET A 5 14.35 6.06 -0.60
C MET A 5 13.69 4.76 -1.05
N ALA A 6 13.63 4.54 -2.36
CA ALA A 6 12.99 3.35 -2.94
C ALA A 6 13.57 2.04 -2.37
N ALA A 7 14.88 1.95 -2.18
CA ALA A 7 15.50 0.76 -1.61
C ALA A 7 15.05 0.49 -0.18
N GLN A 8 14.86 1.54 0.62
CA GLN A 8 14.33 1.42 1.98
C GLN A 8 12.89 0.90 1.94
N VAL A 9 12.06 1.48 1.06
CA VAL A 9 10.65 1.06 0.92
C VAL A 9 10.56 -0.39 0.51
N ALA A 10 11.36 -0.82 -0.45
CA ALA A 10 11.40 -2.22 -0.88
C ALA A 10 11.67 -3.16 0.30
N GLY A 11 12.63 -2.82 1.16
CA GLY A 11 12.92 -3.58 2.38
C GLY A 11 11.77 -3.54 3.38
N MET A 12 11.15 -2.38 3.57
CA MET A 12 10.05 -2.20 4.51
C MET A 12 8.81 -3.00 4.14
N VAL A 13 8.47 -3.03 2.85
CA VAL A 13 7.28 -3.77 2.38
C VAL A 13 7.60 -5.21 1.95
N GLY A 14 8.86 -5.58 1.95
CA GLY A 14 9.28 -6.96 1.70
C GLY A 14 9.17 -7.41 0.26
N VAL A 15 9.47 -6.53 -0.69
CA VAL A 15 9.51 -6.87 -2.12
C VAL A 15 10.88 -6.50 -2.70
N PRO A 16 11.29 -7.17 -3.82
CA PRO A 16 12.51 -6.75 -4.50
C PRO A 16 12.41 -5.31 -5.01
N TYR A 17 13.52 -4.60 -4.99
CA TYR A 17 13.59 -3.23 -5.51
C TYR A 17 13.03 -3.14 -6.94
N ARG A 18 13.39 -4.10 -7.79
CA ARG A 18 12.92 -4.13 -9.18
C ARG A 18 11.39 -4.23 -9.27
N THR A 19 10.78 -5.05 -8.42
CA THR A 19 9.33 -5.20 -8.37
C THR A 19 8.67 -3.87 -7.99
N LEU A 20 9.21 -3.19 -6.97
CA LEU A 20 8.69 -1.89 -6.54
C LEU A 20 8.75 -0.88 -7.68
N MET A 21 9.89 -0.81 -8.38
CA MET A 21 10.07 0.13 -9.49
C MET A 21 9.22 -0.22 -10.72
N ASP A 22 8.94 -1.51 -10.94
CA ASP A 22 7.99 -1.93 -11.97
C ASP A 22 6.59 -1.41 -11.67
N TRP A 23 6.17 -1.40 -10.41
CA TRP A 23 4.88 -0.84 -10.01
C TRP A 23 4.80 0.67 -10.26
N VAL A 24 5.89 1.38 -10.06
CA VAL A 24 5.97 2.80 -10.41
C VAL A 24 5.87 2.98 -11.92
N ALA A 25 6.58 2.17 -12.70
CA ALA A 25 6.56 2.24 -14.17
C ALA A 25 5.17 1.95 -14.74
N HIS A 26 4.39 1.07 -14.09
CA HIS A 26 3.02 0.76 -14.49
C HIS A 26 1.97 1.68 -13.87
N GLU A 27 2.39 2.77 -13.25
CA GLU A 27 1.52 3.80 -12.67
C GLU A 27 0.62 3.29 -11.53
N LEU A 28 1.02 2.20 -10.88
CA LEU A 28 0.35 1.70 -9.68
C LEU A 28 0.71 2.52 -8.44
N LEU A 29 1.89 3.13 -8.44
CA LEU A 29 2.39 3.97 -7.36
C LEU A 29 2.97 5.25 -7.97
N ASN A 30 2.78 6.37 -7.27
CA ASN A 30 3.21 7.70 -7.72
C ASN A 30 4.05 8.42 -6.65
N PRO A 31 5.25 7.92 -6.32
CA PRO A 31 6.12 8.65 -5.41
C PRO A 31 6.61 9.95 -6.05
N LEU A 32 7.11 10.86 -5.22
CA LEU A 32 7.66 12.12 -5.71
C LEU A 32 8.99 11.86 -6.41
N ASN A 33 9.29 12.65 -7.43
CA ASN A 33 10.61 12.66 -8.05
C ASN A 33 11.48 13.70 -7.35
N ALA A 34 12.66 13.27 -6.92
CA ALA A 34 13.66 14.17 -6.32
C ALA A 34 14.94 14.11 -7.15
N ARG A 35 15.53 15.26 -7.41
CA ARG A 35 16.83 15.32 -8.10
C ARG A 35 17.96 15.31 -7.09
N SER A 36 18.94 14.44 -7.31
CA SER A 36 20.21 14.45 -6.61
C SER A 36 21.30 14.51 -7.69
N GLY A 37 21.84 15.72 -7.93
CA GLY A 37 22.76 15.94 -9.04
C GLY A 37 22.07 15.75 -10.38
N GLN A 38 22.62 14.87 -11.24
CA GLN A 38 22.04 14.53 -12.55
C GLN A 38 21.09 13.35 -12.49
N ARG A 39 20.93 12.71 -11.31
CA ARG A 39 20.06 11.56 -11.14
C ARG A 39 18.68 11.99 -10.66
N ILE A 40 17.65 11.39 -11.24
CA ILE A 40 16.29 11.49 -10.73
C ILE A 40 16.06 10.28 -9.83
N GLN A 41 15.77 10.55 -8.55
CA GLN A 41 15.44 9.52 -7.58
C GLN A 41 14.00 9.71 -7.12
N THR A 42 13.36 8.63 -6.71
CA THR A 42 12.03 8.72 -6.12
C THR A 42 12.13 9.02 -4.63
N ALA A 43 11.28 9.92 -4.15
CA ALA A 43 11.13 10.22 -2.73
C ALA A 43 9.75 9.71 -2.30
N TRP A 44 9.73 8.82 -1.33
CA TRP A 44 8.53 8.10 -0.92
C TRP A 44 8.00 8.70 0.38
N ARG A 45 6.79 9.26 0.30
CA ARG A 45 6.08 9.80 1.45
C ARG A 45 5.46 8.65 2.24
N PRO A 46 5.10 8.85 3.53
CA PRO A 46 4.38 7.81 4.28
C PRO A 46 3.17 7.25 3.55
N LYS A 47 2.39 8.09 2.87
CA LYS A 47 1.23 7.63 2.09
C LYS A 47 1.64 6.68 0.95
N ASP A 48 2.78 6.95 0.31
CA ASP A 48 3.29 6.12 -0.79
C ASP A 48 3.74 4.76 -0.26
N VAL A 49 4.37 4.73 0.91
CA VAL A 49 4.76 3.48 1.55
C VAL A 49 3.53 2.66 1.96
N ARG A 50 2.48 3.32 2.46
CA ARG A 50 1.22 2.67 2.80
C ARG A 50 0.61 2.00 1.57
N GLU A 51 0.55 2.72 0.44
CA GLU A 51 0.05 2.17 -0.82
C GLU A 51 0.89 0.96 -1.27
N ALA A 52 2.21 1.07 -1.20
CA ALA A 52 3.11 -0.02 -1.56
C ALA A 52 2.90 -1.25 -0.66
N SER A 53 2.66 -1.06 0.62
CA SER A 53 2.41 -2.17 1.55
C SER A 53 1.13 -2.91 1.21
N VAL A 54 0.08 -2.18 0.82
CA VAL A 54 -1.19 -2.79 0.40
C VAL A 54 -0.99 -3.61 -0.88
N LEU A 55 -0.29 -3.05 -1.88
CA LEU A 55 0.02 -3.76 -3.12
C LEU A 55 0.81 -5.05 -2.85
N ALA A 56 1.82 -4.98 -2.00
CA ALA A 56 2.64 -6.14 -1.64
C ALA A 56 1.79 -7.25 -1.01
N ASN A 57 0.92 -6.89 -0.08
CA ASN A 57 0.05 -7.85 0.60
C ASN A 57 -0.97 -8.48 -0.34
N LEU A 58 -1.55 -7.69 -1.25
CA LEU A 58 -2.48 -8.20 -2.25
C LEU A 58 -1.81 -9.17 -3.21
N ARG A 59 -0.57 -8.88 -3.63
CA ARG A 59 0.19 -9.79 -4.48
C ARG A 59 0.51 -11.11 -3.75
N ARG A 60 0.88 -11.04 -2.47
CA ARG A 60 1.12 -12.25 -1.67
C ARG A 60 -0.14 -13.08 -1.49
N ALA A 61 -1.31 -12.43 -1.45
CA ALA A 61 -2.58 -13.12 -1.39
C ALA A 61 -3.01 -13.75 -2.72
N GLY A 62 -2.26 -13.52 -3.80
CA GLY A 62 -2.47 -14.17 -5.09
C GLY A 62 -3.27 -13.38 -6.11
N PHE A 63 -3.62 -12.11 -5.83
CA PHE A 63 -4.35 -11.29 -6.80
C PHE A 63 -3.41 -10.81 -7.91
N SER A 64 -3.93 -10.72 -9.14
CA SER A 64 -3.17 -10.24 -10.29
C SER A 64 -2.96 -8.73 -10.20
N LEU A 65 -1.88 -8.24 -10.82
CA LEU A 65 -1.63 -6.79 -10.88
C LEU A 65 -2.77 -6.04 -11.56
N GLN A 66 -3.37 -6.62 -12.60
CA GLN A 66 -4.49 -6.02 -13.30
C GLN A 66 -5.71 -5.87 -12.38
N ASN A 67 -6.02 -6.91 -11.61
CA ASN A 67 -7.12 -6.87 -10.65
C ASN A 67 -6.85 -5.83 -9.55
N ILE A 68 -5.62 -5.78 -9.03
CA ILE A 68 -5.21 -4.83 -8.00
C ILE A 68 -5.34 -3.39 -8.54
N LYS A 69 -4.85 -3.14 -9.74
CA LYS A 69 -4.92 -1.81 -10.38
C LYS A 69 -6.36 -1.33 -10.48
N ARG A 70 -7.26 -2.20 -10.93
CA ARG A 70 -8.68 -1.87 -11.04
C ARG A 70 -9.31 -1.59 -9.66
N ALA A 71 -9.06 -2.47 -8.70
CA ALA A 71 -9.66 -2.35 -7.37
C ALA A 71 -9.16 -1.12 -6.61
N CYS A 72 -7.90 -0.75 -6.79
CA CYS A 72 -7.28 0.37 -6.10
C CYS A 72 -7.41 1.71 -6.85
N ALA A 73 -8.01 1.73 -8.03
CA ALA A 73 -8.13 2.95 -8.83
C ALA A 73 -8.87 4.08 -8.11
N SER A 74 -9.79 3.73 -7.21
CA SER A 74 -10.60 4.72 -6.47
C SER A 74 -9.90 5.32 -5.26
N TRP A 75 -8.83 4.70 -4.75
CA TRP A 75 -8.21 5.20 -3.52
C TRP A 75 -7.49 6.54 -3.70
N GLU A 76 -6.98 6.84 -4.90
CA GLU A 76 -6.34 8.12 -5.19
C GLU A 76 -7.33 9.28 -5.14
N LYS A 77 -8.57 9.05 -5.57
CA LYS A 77 -9.62 10.07 -5.57
C LYS A 77 -10.12 10.40 -4.17
N ARG A 78 -10.04 9.43 -3.26
CA ARG A 78 -10.50 9.59 -1.88
C ARG A 78 -9.40 10.08 -0.95
N GLY A 79 -8.14 10.13 -1.44
CA GLY A 79 -6.97 10.22 -0.58
C GLY A 79 -6.83 8.91 0.19
N MET A 80 -5.66 8.66 0.76
CA MET A 80 -5.47 7.48 1.59
C MET A 80 -5.71 7.90 3.05
N PRO A 81 -6.90 7.67 3.60
CA PRO A 81 -7.22 8.12 4.96
C PRO A 81 -6.38 7.37 5.98
N ASP A 82 -6.20 7.98 7.14
CA ASP A 82 -5.50 7.36 8.25
C ASP A 82 -6.30 6.19 8.80
N GLY A 83 -5.61 5.09 8.99
CA GLY A 83 -6.17 3.87 9.54
C GLY A 83 -5.17 2.76 9.42
N ASP A 84 -5.10 1.89 10.41
CA ASP A 84 -4.12 0.80 10.43
C ASP A 84 -4.56 -0.39 9.56
N PHE A 85 -5.79 -0.37 9.08
CA PHE A 85 -6.37 -1.49 8.32
C PHE A 85 -7.11 -0.97 7.10
N VAL A 86 -7.14 -1.81 6.06
CA VAL A 86 -7.93 -1.58 4.85
C VAL A 86 -8.83 -2.78 4.63
N VAL A 87 -10.06 -2.51 4.20
CA VAL A 87 -11.07 -3.54 3.91
C VAL A 87 -11.43 -3.44 2.44
N PHE A 88 -11.32 -4.57 1.76
CA PHE A 88 -11.74 -4.71 0.37
C PHE A 88 -12.97 -5.60 0.27
N ARG A 89 -13.80 -5.34 -0.72
CA ARG A 89 -14.80 -6.32 -1.16
C ARG A 89 -14.14 -7.36 -2.03
N ILE A 90 -14.47 -8.62 -1.78
CA ILE A 90 -14.04 -9.72 -2.63
C ILE A 90 -15.27 -10.52 -3.06
N GLY A 91 -15.24 -10.99 -4.31
CA GLY A 91 -16.30 -11.85 -4.83
C GLY A 91 -15.75 -12.71 -5.95
N LYS A 92 -16.09 -13.99 -5.96
CA LYS A 92 -15.66 -14.94 -6.99
C LYS A 92 -14.13 -15.02 -7.13
N GLY A 93 -13.41 -14.89 -6.02
CA GLY A 93 -11.95 -14.93 -6.02
C GLY A 93 -11.25 -13.68 -6.53
N LYS A 94 -11.98 -12.59 -6.72
CA LYS A 94 -11.44 -11.31 -7.22
C LYS A 94 -11.70 -10.19 -6.24
N LEU A 95 -10.79 -9.20 -6.27
CA LEU A 95 -11.02 -7.93 -5.57
C LEU A 95 -12.02 -7.10 -6.37
N ASP A 96 -13.02 -6.55 -5.68
CA ASP A 96 -13.94 -5.60 -6.31
C ASP A 96 -13.46 -4.17 -6.11
N ASP A 97 -13.50 -3.66 -4.88
CA ASP A 97 -13.08 -2.30 -4.59
C ASP A 97 -12.64 -2.16 -3.14
N VAL A 98 -12.05 -1.01 -2.84
CA VAL A 98 -11.74 -0.60 -1.47
C VAL A 98 -13.04 -0.13 -0.82
N MET A 99 -13.40 -0.72 0.32
CA MET A 99 -14.56 -0.29 1.09
C MET A 99 -14.22 0.84 2.06
N MET A 100 -13.15 0.65 2.84
CA MET A 100 -12.79 1.60 3.89
C MET A 100 -11.37 1.38 4.37
N PHE A 101 -10.79 2.44 4.94
CA PHE A 101 -9.66 2.37 5.84
C PHE A 101 -10.22 2.57 7.25
N CYS A 102 -9.75 1.81 8.22
CA CYS A 102 -10.40 1.79 9.54
C CYS A 102 -9.43 1.42 10.65
N ASP A 103 -9.92 1.53 11.90
CA ASP A 103 -9.20 1.08 13.08
C ASP A 103 -9.37 -0.43 13.28
N GLU A 104 -8.72 -0.94 14.31
CA GLU A 104 -8.74 -2.38 14.63
C GLU A 104 -10.15 -2.88 14.99
N ASP A 105 -10.94 -2.09 15.72
CA ASP A 105 -12.27 -2.49 16.12
C ASP A 105 -13.19 -2.70 14.91
N GLU A 106 -13.16 -1.77 13.98
CA GLU A 106 -13.94 -1.91 12.73
C GLU A 106 -13.40 -3.04 11.86
N ALA A 107 -12.08 -3.22 11.81
CA ALA A 107 -11.47 -4.33 11.08
C ALA A 107 -11.96 -5.68 11.61
N ARG A 108 -12.05 -5.83 12.92
CA ARG A 108 -12.58 -7.06 13.54
C ARG A 108 -14.05 -7.32 13.18
N ARG A 109 -14.85 -6.25 13.16
CA ARG A 109 -16.26 -6.37 12.74
C ARG A 109 -16.36 -6.83 11.29
N GLN A 110 -15.52 -6.30 10.41
CA GLN A 110 -15.52 -6.65 8.99
C GLN A 110 -15.06 -8.09 8.75
N LEU A 111 -14.17 -8.62 9.58
CA LEU A 111 -13.74 -10.03 9.48
C LEU A 111 -14.90 -11.02 9.66
N GLY A 112 -15.92 -10.65 10.42
CA GLY A 112 -17.11 -11.47 10.60
C GLY A 112 -18.10 -11.44 9.46
N SER A 113 -17.90 -10.57 8.46
CA SER A 113 -18.81 -10.42 7.32
C SER A 113 -18.28 -11.19 6.11
N PRO A 114 -19.12 -11.93 5.38
CA PRO A 114 -18.66 -12.61 4.17
C PRO A 114 -18.30 -11.62 3.07
N GLY A 115 -17.39 -12.02 2.18
CA GLY A 115 -16.98 -11.19 1.05
C GLY A 115 -16.11 -10.01 1.43
N ARG A 116 -15.37 -10.11 2.52
CA ARG A 116 -14.44 -9.06 2.99
C ARG A 116 -13.03 -9.60 3.07
N LEU A 117 -12.09 -8.78 2.61
CA LEU A 117 -10.66 -9.02 2.83
C LEU A 117 -10.14 -7.87 3.67
N VAL A 118 -9.60 -8.21 4.85
CA VAL A 118 -9.08 -7.23 5.80
C VAL A 118 -7.57 -7.41 5.89
N MET A 119 -6.82 -6.33 5.77
CA MET A 119 -5.37 -6.40 5.93
C MET A 119 -4.83 -5.19 6.67
N ARG A 120 -3.70 -5.40 7.34
CA ARG A 120 -2.99 -4.34 8.02
C ARG A 120 -2.24 -3.50 7.02
N VAL A 121 -2.22 -2.19 7.27
CA VAL A 121 -1.49 -1.22 6.44
C VAL A 121 -0.29 -0.72 7.24
N TRP A 122 0.87 -0.62 6.60
CA TRP A 122 2.05 -0.02 7.23
C TRP A 122 1.75 1.42 7.65
N SER A 123 2.26 1.82 8.81
CA SER A 123 2.18 3.20 9.27
C SER A 123 3.55 3.72 9.64
N ALA A 124 3.78 5.02 9.42
CA ALA A 124 5.04 5.68 9.72
C ALA A 124 5.37 5.61 11.21
N ASP A 125 4.38 5.79 12.06
CA ASP A 125 4.57 5.78 13.52
C ASP A 125 5.06 4.43 14.01
N LYS A 126 4.47 3.34 13.51
CA LYS A 126 4.90 1.98 13.87
C LYS A 126 6.24 1.63 13.26
N GLY A 127 6.51 2.07 12.02
CA GLY A 127 7.80 1.87 11.38
C GLY A 127 8.92 2.54 12.16
N ASP A 128 8.72 3.78 12.57
CA ASP A 128 9.69 4.53 13.37
C ASP A 128 9.88 3.90 14.75
N ALA A 129 8.83 3.41 15.39
CA ALA A 129 8.91 2.72 16.67
C ALA A 129 9.70 1.40 16.57
N GLU A 130 9.50 0.64 15.50
CA GLU A 130 10.25 -0.60 15.25
C GLU A 130 11.74 -0.30 15.01
N GLU A 131 12.06 0.76 14.28
CA GLU A 131 13.44 1.20 14.06
C GLU A 131 14.11 1.65 15.36
N ALA A 132 13.35 2.26 16.27
CA ALA A 132 13.86 2.72 17.56
C ALA A 132 14.05 1.59 18.56
N ALA A 133 13.39 0.50 18.37
CA ALA A 133 13.49 -0.67 19.25
C ALA A 133 14.69 -1.53 18.86
#